data_4e86079eebfcb885fd7070502c3ca780
#
_entry.id   4e86079eebfcb885fd7070502c3ca780
#
_cell.length_a   1.000
_cell.length_b   1.000
_cell.length_c   1.000
_cell.angle_alpha   90.00
_cell.angle_beta   90.00
_cell.angle_gamma   90.00
#
_symmetry.space_group_name_H-M   'P 1'
#
loop_
_entity.id
_entity.type
_entity.pdbx_description
1 polymer ?
#
loop_
_entity_poly.entity_id
_entity_poly.type
_entity_poly.pdbx_seq_one_letter_code
_entity_poly.pdbx_strand_id
1 'polypeptide(L)'
;AVVCDRKTGEMLMMCASGNVWYWRSTLENPNRVGRYYSKDGKNWTGSEITSDIYKLMNGAVNKLFFSSGRICQSSKIKAGSHYRIYSALCTNIGNVVLYSDNFGRTWLPLGGADARPTLDGDEAKVVELPNGSVLLSSRSQKSNGRIFNIYTYTNAKKAEGKWDKPVYLDNKTYPSARCNGEVLLVKARRMSDGKRTHVLLYSVPMSGKRENVGIYYKELASADDYSSPECFKSGWKVYRVSNTDSAYSTM
;
A
#
# COMPACT_ATOMS: atom_id res chain seq x y z
N ALA A 1 2.50 -5.45 8.52
CA ALA A 1 3.12 -4.26 7.91
C ALA A 1 3.98 -3.53 8.94
N VAL A 2 5.09 -2.92 8.52
CA VAL A 2 6.05 -2.27 9.41
C VAL A 2 6.54 -0.93 8.85
N VAL A 3 6.90 -0.01 9.74
CA VAL A 3 7.58 1.24 9.40
C VAL A 3 8.54 1.63 10.53
N CYS A 4 9.66 2.23 10.14
CA CYS A 4 10.56 2.93 11.06
C CYS A 4 10.42 4.43 10.82
N ASP A 5 10.14 5.20 11.88
CA ASP A 5 10.06 6.65 11.79
C ASP A 5 11.44 7.23 11.47
N ARG A 6 11.52 7.91 10.32
CA ARG A 6 12.78 8.52 9.84
C ARG A 6 13.41 9.51 10.80
N LYS A 7 12.60 10.11 11.70
CA LYS A 7 13.06 11.16 12.61
C LYS A 7 13.51 10.61 13.96
N THR A 8 12.77 9.66 14.51
CA THR A 8 12.96 9.16 15.88
C THR A 8 13.62 7.79 15.94
N GLY A 9 13.57 7.01 14.85
CA GLY A 9 13.98 5.61 14.83
C GLY A 9 12.97 4.66 15.47
N GLU A 10 11.84 5.15 16.02
CA GLU A 10 10.78 4.30 16.56
C GLU A 10 10.18 3.44 15.45
N MET A 11 9.95 2.19 15.73
CA MET A 11 9.34 1.24 14.80
C MET A 11 7.90 0.94 15.20
N LEU A 12 7.03 0.84 14.20
CA LEU A 12 5.63 0.42 14.33
C LEU A 12 5.41 -0.82 13.48
N MET A 13 4.78 -1.83 14.07
CA MET A 13 4.28 -3.01 13.38
C MET A 13 2.77 -3.13 13.57
N MET A 14 2.05 -3.34 12.45
CA MET A 14 0.64 -3.68 12.40
C MET A 14 0.51 -5.09 11.84
N CYS A 15 -0.17 -5.99 12.54
CA CYS A 15 -0.30 -7.38 12.12
C CYS A 15 -1.67 -7.96 12.46
N ALA A 16 -2.00 -9.06 11.79
CA ALA A 16 -3.07 -9.93 12.25
C ALA A 16 -2.61 -10.66 13.52
N SER A 17 -3.52 -10.86 14.45
CA SER A 17 -3.26 -11.52 15.73
C SER A 17 -4.42 -12.42 16.13
N GLY A 18 -4.24 -13.17 17.25
CA GLY A 18 -5.26 -14.09 17.75
C GLY A 18 -5.40 -15.36 16.93
N ASN A 19 -6.50 -16.07 17.15
CA ASN A 19 -6.75 -17.41 16.62
C ASN A 19 -7.89 -17.48 15.60
N VAL A 20 -8.46 -16.34 15.20
CA VAL A 20 -9.53 -16.27 14.20
C VAL A 20 -8.90 -16.01 12.83
N TRP A 21 -9.03 -16.96 11.93
CA TRP A 21 -8.55 -16.82 10.56
C TRP A 21 -9.39 -15.79 9.79
N TYR A 22 -8.77 -15.10 8.86
CA TYR A 22 -9.45 -14.18 7.95
C TYR A 22 -10.75 -14.77 7.35
N TRP A 23 -10.72 -16.02 6.89
CA TRP A 23 -11.86 -16.70 6.27
C TRP A 23 -12.97 -17.12 7.25
N ARG A 24 -12.68 -17.14 8.55
CA ARG A 24 -13.65 -17.45 9.62
C ARG A 24 -14.08 -16.23 10.42
N SER A 25 -13.60 -15.08 10.05
CA SER A 25 -13.94 -13.81 10.72
C SER A 25 -15.37 -13.40 10.42
N THR A 26 -16.09 -12.97 11.45
CA THR A 26 -17.44 -12.38 11.39
C THR A 26 -17.46 -11.06 12.15
N LEU A 27 -18.57 -10.34 12.16
CA LEU A 27 -18.69 -9.11 12.97
C LEU A 27 -18.66 -9.43 14.48
N GLU A 28 -19.25 -10.56 14.89
CA GLU A 28 -19.32 -10.99 16.30
C GLU A 28 -17.99 -11.57 16.79
N ASN A 29 -17.23 -12.19 15.88
CA ASN A 29 -15.93 -12.77 16.17
C ASN A 29 -14.91 -12.41 15.08
N PRO A 30 -14.45 -11.15 15.04
CA PRO A 30 -13.54 -10.67 14.02
C PRO A 30 -12.13 -11.23 14.21
N ASN A 31 -11.42 -11.41 13.08
CA ASN A 31 -9.98 -11.61 13.16
C ASN A 31 -9.31 -10.35 13.73
N ARG A 32 -8.30 -10.56 14.56
CA ARG A 32 -7.78 -9.52 15.44
C ARG A 32 -6.64 -8.74 14.80
N VAL A 33 -6.47 -7.51 15.29
CA VAL A 33 -5.42 -6.58 14.86
C VAL A 33 -4.53 -6.24 16.05
N GLY A 34 -3.24 -6.55 15.91
CA GLY A 34 -2.21 -6.15 16.84
C GLY A 34 -1.43 -4.94 16.36
N ARG A 35 -1.09 -4.06 17.30
CA ARG A 35 -0.23 -2.91 17.10
C ARG A 35 0.94 -2.98 18.08
N TYR A 36 2.16 -2.90 17.57
CA TYR A 36 3.38 -3.05 18.38
C TYR A 36 4.39 -1.97 18.04
N TYR A 37 5.08 -1.48 19.06
CA TYR A 37 6.17 -0.50 18.94
C TYR A 37 7.48 -1.07 19.46
N SER A 38 8.57 -0.63 18.85
CA SER A 38 9.93 -0.94 19.29
C SER A 38 10.87 0.24 19.03
N LYS A 39 11.89 0.39 19.89
CA LYS A 39 12.97 1.36 19.68
C LYS A 39 14.26 0.72 19.18
N ASP A 40 14.38 -0.59 19.29
CA ASP A 40 15.60 -1.34 19.00
C ASP A 40 15.41 -2.51 18.00
N GLY A 41 14.16 -2.75 17.57
CA GLY A 41 13.77 -3.85 16.69
C GLY A 41 13.77 -5.23 17.34
N LYS A 42 14.14 -5.33 18.61
CA LYS A 42 14.22 -6.59 19.37
C LYS A 42 13.11 -6.67 20.41
N ASN A 43 12.94 -5.63 21.19
CA ASN A 43 11.93 -5.55 22.25
C ASN A 43 10.71 -4.81 21.73
N TRP A 44 9.55 -5.50 21.73
CA TRP A 44 8.30 -4.97 21.21
C TRP A 44 7.26 -4.89 22.31
N THR A 45 6.58 -3.77 22.41
CA THR A 45 5.43 -3.56 23.28
C THR A 45 4.22 -3.20 22.46
N GLY A 46 3.05 -3.73 22.81
CA GLY A 46 1.88 -3.45 22.01
C GLY A 46 0.57 -3.89 22.64
N SER A 47 -0.48 -3.73 21.87
CA SER A 47 -1.84 -4.02 22.26
C SER A 47 -2.67 -4.48 21.07
N GLU A 48 -3.74 -5.19 21.35
CA GLU A 48 -4.80 -5.44 20.41
C GLU A 48 -5.63 -4.15 20.24
N ILE A 49 -5.93 -3.80 18.98
CA ILE A 49 -6.74 -2.63 18.61
C ILE A 49 -7.85 -2.99 17.63
N THR A 50 -8.36 -4.20 17.69
CA THR A 50 -9.35 -4.76 16.75
C THR A 50 -10.57 -3.84 16.61
N SER A 51 -11.23 -3.51 17.72
CA SER A 51 -12.43 -2.67 17.70
C SER A 51 -12.14 -1.25 17.15
N ASP A 52 -10.95 -0.71 17.43
CA ASP A 52 -10.54 0.62 16.95
C ASP A 52 -10.41 0.66 15.43
N ILE A 53 -9.99 -0.45 14.81
CA ILE A 53 -9.86 -0.53 13.36
C ILE A 53 -11.22 -0.84 12.69
N TYR A 54 -11.97 -1.82 13.20
CA TYR A 54 -13.25 -2.22 12.59
C TYR A 54 -14.29 -1.10 12.61
N LYS A 55 -14.39 -0.32 13.70
CA LYS A 55 -15.32 0.81 13.81
C LYS A 55 -15.12 1.89 12.73
N LEU A 56 -13.91 1.96 12.12
CA LEU A 56 -13.61 2.96 11.08
C LEU A 56 -14.40 2.73 9.78
N MET A 57 -14.97 1.56 9.57
CA MET A 57 -15.72 1.19 8.37
C MET A 57 -17.22 1.04 8.59
N ASN A 58 -17.77 1.63 9.67
CA ASN A 58 -19.22 1.69 9.96
C ASN A 58 -19.94 0.33 9.90
N GLY A 59 -19.28 -0.76 10.32
CA GLY A 59 -19.85 -2.12 10.31
C GLY A 59 -19.90 -2.79 8.93
N ALA A 60 -19.40 -2.16 7.87
CA ALA A 60 -19.38 -2.74 6.52
C ALA A 60 -18.34 -3.85 6.34
N VAL A 61 -17.33 -3.94 7.21
CA VAL A 61 -16.24 -4.88 7.13
C VAL A 61 -16.32 -5.90 8.27
N ASN A 62 -16.33 -7.18 7.93
CA ASN A 62 -16.37 -8.28 8.89
C ASN A 62 -15.07 -9.11 8.92
N LYS A 63 -14.12 -8.81 8.05
CA LYS A 63 -12.78 -9.39 8.04
C LYS A 63 -11.80 -8.45 7.36
N LEU A 64 -10.60 -8.35 7.92
CA LEU A 64 -9.55 -7.51 7.37
C LEU A 64 -8.16 -7.98 7.82
N PHE A 65 -7.13 -7.53 7.12
CA PHE A 65 -5.76 -7.55 7.62
C PHE A 65 -4.96 -6.40 7.00
N PHE A 66 -3.94 -5.95 7.71
CA PHE A 66 -2.93 -5.05 7.17
C PHE A 66 -2.07 -5.81 6.16
N SER A 67 -2.01 -5.32 4.93
CA SER A 67 -1.21 -5.97 3.90
C SER A 67 0.26 -6.04 4.32
N SER A 68 0.88 -7.20 4.13
CA SER A 68 2.26 -7.47 4.52
C SER A 68 3.25 -6.50 3.84
N GLY A 69 4.42 -6.32 4.44
CA GLY A 69 5.47 -5.45 3.91
C GLY A 69 5.50 -4.08 4.61
N ARG A 70 5.64 -3.03 3.85
CA ARG A 70 5.95 -1.71 4.37
C ARG A 70 4.70 -0.83 4.57
N ILE A 71 4.65 -0.10 5.70
CA ILE A 71 3.80 1.07 5.89
C ILE A 71 4.52 2.28 5.26
N CYS A 72 3.83 3.06 4.43
CA CYS A 72 4.40 4.23 3.79
C CYS A 72 4.43 5.43 4.75
N GLN A 73 5.59 6.03 4.97
CA GLN A 73 5.70 7.30 5.68
C GLN A 73 5.85 8.44 4.67
N SER A 74 4.96 9.44 4.75
CA SER A 74 4.99 10.64 3.93
C SER A 74 6.32 11.37 4.05
N SER A 75 6.83 11.85 2.94
CA SER A 75 7.98 12.76 2.89
C SER A 75 7.58 14.24 2.93
N LYS A 76 6.31 14.54 2.71
CA LYS A 76 5.77 15.88 2.49
C LYS A 76 4.81 16.33 3.56
N ILE A 77 3.96 15.45 4.06
CA ILE A 77 2.89 15.80 4.99
C ILE A 77 3.33 15.49 6.40
N LYS A 78 3.49 16.55 7.19
CA LYS A 78 3.82 16.50 8.61
C LYS A 78 2.66 17.03 9.41
N ALA A 79 2.20 16.27 10.40
CA ALA A 79 1.17 16.64 11.35
C ALA A 79 1.78 16.60 12.77
N GLY A 80 1.87 17.75 13.42
CA GLY A 80 2.52 17.86 14.72
C GLY A 80 4.00 17.41 14.68
N SER A 81 4.34 16.42 15.51
CA SER A 81 5.70 15.88 15.62
C SER A 81 6.02 14.79 14.58
N HIS A 82 5.01 14.19 13.96
CA HIS A 82 5.16 13.03 13.07
C HIS A 82 4.87 13.37 11.60
N TYR A 83 5.51 12.63 10.69
CA TYR A 83 5.06 12.56 9.32
C TYR A 83 3.91 11.57 9.20
N ARG A 84 2.89 11.92 8.40
CA ARG A 84 1.75 11.04 8.12
C ARG A 84 2.23 9.68 7.61
N ILE A 85 1.62 8.63 8.09
CA ILE A 85 1.83 7.27 7.59
C ILE A 85 0.56 6.73 6.96
N TYR A 86 0.73 5.83 5.99
CA TYR A 86 -0.36 5.19 5.25
C TYR A 86 -0.18 3.68 5.24
N SER A 87 -1.28 2.96 5.39
CA SER A 87 -1.29 1.51 5.23
C SER A 87 -2.56 1.04 4.53
N ALA A 88 -2.44 0.04 3.67
CA ALA A 88 -3.59 -0.56 3.02
C ALA A 88 -4.11 -1.74 3.83
N LEU A 89 -5.43 -1.83 3.92
CA LEU A 89 -6.16 -3.00 4.41
C LEU A 89 -6.67 -3.83 3.22
N CYS A 90 -6.52 -5.14 3.31
CA CYS A 90 -7.34 -6.09 2.58
C CYS A 90 -8.60 -6.34 3.41
N THR A 91 -9.76 -6.22 2.81
CA THR A 91 -11.05 -6.46 3.48
C THR A 91 -11.95 -7.36 2.64
N ASN A 92 -13.07 -7.80 3.20
CA ASN A 92 -14.08 -8.57 2.45
C ASN A 92 -14.80 -7.78 1.34
N ILE A 93 -14.64 -6.47 1.31
CA ILE A 93 -15.29 -5.56 0.36
C ILE A 93 -14.29 -4.70 -0.45
N GLY A 94 -13.09 -5.22 -0.66
CA GLY A 94 -12.01 -4.54 -1.37
C GLY A 94 -10.98 -3.89 -0.45
N ASN A 95 -10.22 -2.94 -0.95
CA ASN A 95 -9.23 -2.25 -0.14
C ASN A 95 -9.81 -1.03 0.59
N VAL A 96 -9.29 -0.80 1.78
CA VAL A 96 -9.38 0.47 2.50
C VAL A 96 -7.96 0.96 2.75
N VAL A 97 -7.70 2.24 2.57
CA VAL A 97 -6.42 2.83 2.95
C VAL A 97 -6.62 3.64 4.23
N LEU A 98 -5.82 3.34 5.23
CA LEU A 98 -5.78 4.10 6.48
C LEU A 98 -4.60 5.06 6.48
N TYR A 99 -4.76 6.19 7.15
CA TYR A 99 -3.66 7.09 7.49
C TYR A 99 -3.61 7.36 8.99
N SER A 100 -2.44 7.76 9.47
CA SER A 100 -2.24 8.19 10.85
C SER A 100 -1.29 9.40 10.88
N ASP A 101 -1.66 10.40 11.67
CA ASP A 101 -0.89 11.61 11.91
C ASP A 101 -0.10 11.59 13.23
N ASN A 102 -0.19 10.48 13.98
CA ASN A 102 0.47 10.28 15.28
C ASN A 102 1.20 8.94 15.37
N PHE A 103 1.78 8.53 14.24
CA PHE A 103 2.59 7.32 14.13
C PHE A 103 1.85 6.05 14.57
N GLY A 104 0.62 5.87 14.06
CA GLY A 104 -0.20 4.67 14.26
C GLY A 104 -0.90 4.57 15.63
N ARG A 105 -0.84 5.61 16.47
CA ARG A 105 -1.59 5.62 17.74
C ARG A 105 -3.09 5.68 17.50
N THR A 106 -3.49 6.46 16.50
CA THR A 106 -4.86 6.44 15.94
C THR A 106 -4.80 6.36 14.43
N TRP A 107 -5.81 5.73 13.84
CA TRP A 107 -5.95 5.57 12.40
C TRP A 107 -7.28 6.16 11.94
N LEU A 108 -7.29 6.66 10.72
CA LEU A 108 -8.48 7.18 10.04
C LEU A 108 -8.50 6.69 8.59
N PRO A 109 -9.69 6.44 8.01
CA PRO A 109 -9.80 6.02 6.62
C PRO A 109 -9.56 7.20 5.66
N LEU A 110 -8.66 7.01 4.71
CA LEU A 110 -8.34 8.02 3.70
C LEU A 110 -9.46 8.08 2.65
N GLY A 111 -10.17 9.21 2.62
CA GLY A 111 -11.35 9.39 1.80
C GLY A 111 -12.68 9.10 2.52
N GLY A 112 -12.63 8.78 3.81
CA GLY A 112 -13.81 8.52 4.65
C GLY A 112 -14.14 7.03 4.82
N ALA A 113 -15.07 6.75 5.73
CA ALA A 113 -15.45 5.38 6.14
C ALA A 113 -15.97 4.51 4.98
N ASP A 114 -16.60 5.14 3.99
CA ASP A 114 -17.22 4.46 2.84
C ASP A 114 -16.30 4.40 1.62
N ALA A 115 -15.09 4.96 1.71
CA ALA A 115 -14.15 4.94 0.61
C ALA A 115 -13.66 3.51 0.30
N ARG A 116 -13.79 3.10 -0.95
CA ARG A 116 -13.35 1.80 -1.47
C ARG A 116 -12.52 2.04 -2.73
N PRO A 117 -11.24 2.35 -2.60
CA PRO A 117 -10.38 2.70 -3.75
C PRO A 117 -10.28 1.57 -4.78
N THR A 118 -10.46 0.32 -4.37
CA THR A 118 -10.53 -0.84 -5.25
C THR A 118 -11.50 -1.86 -4.68
N LEU A 119 -12.61 -2.15 -5.37
CA LEU A 119 -13.60 -3.14 -4.94
C LEU A 119 -13.09 -4.58 -5.07
N ASP A 120 -12.25 -4.84 -6.08
CA ASP A 120 -11.66 -6.15 -6.35
C ASP A 120 -10.24 -6.28 -5.79
N GLY A 121 -9.85 -5.39 -4.89
CA GLY A 121 -8.52 -5.36 -4.32
C GLY A 121 -8.33 -6.37 -3.18
N ASP A 122 -7.14 -6.97 -3.16
CA ASP A 122 -6.66 -7.88 -2.14
C ASP A 122 -5.44 -7.24 -1.42
N GLU A 123 -4.33 -7.95 -1.31
CA GLU A 123 -3.09 -7.40 -0.75
C GLU A 123 -2.61 -6.18 -1.54
N ALA A 124 -2.47 -5.07 -0.86
CA ALA A 124 -2.16 -3.80 -1.49
C ALA A 124 -1.03 -3.05 -0.80
N LYS A 125 -0.39 -2.18 -1.54
CA LYS A 125 0.68 -1.31 -1.07
C LYS A 125 0.37 0.14 -1.40
N VAL A 126 0.94 1.01 -0.60
CA VAL A 126 0.76 2.45 -0.74
C VAL A 126 2.12 3.12 -0.89
N VAL A 127 2.21 4.10 -1.77
CA VAL A 127 3.38 4.97 -1.90
C VAL A 127 2.96 6.42 -2.13
N GLU A 128 3.71 7.36 -1.56
CA GLU A 128 3.51 8.79 -1.80
C GLU A 128 4.16 9.18 -3.13
N LEU A 129 3.39 9.78 -4.03
CA LEU A 129 3.85 10.30 -5.32
C LEU A 129 4.60 11.63 -5.16
N PRO A 130 5.36 12.08 -6.18
CA PRO A 130 6.18 13.31 -6.07
C PRO A 130 5.39 14.57 -5.75
N ASN A 131 4.10 14.65 -6.07
CA ASN A 131 3.22 15.79 -5.72
C ASN A 131 2.56 15.65 -4.33
N GLY A 132 2.75 14.53 -3.64
CA GLY A 132 2.12 14.23 -2.34
C GLY A 132 0.83 13.43 -2.43
N SER A 133 0.30 13.18 -3.63
CA SER A 133 -0.82 12.24 -3.84
C SER A 133 -0.42 10.83 -3.39
N VAL A 134 -1.41 9.98 -3.13
CA VAL A 134 -1.18 8.63 -2.61
C VAL A 134 -1.57 7.61 -3.67
N LEU A 135 -0.59 6.86 -4.16
CA LEU A 135 -0.81 5.74 -5.07
C LEU A 135 -1.07 4.47 -4.28
N LEU A 136 -2.18 3.81 -4.58
CA LEU A 136 -2.50 2.45 -4.17
C LEU A 136 -2.18 1.48 -5.31
N SER A 137 -1.44 0.43 -5.01
CA SER A 137 -1.20 -0.71 -5.90
C SER A 137 -1.72 -1.98 -5.25
N SER A 138 -2.71 -2.62 -5.86
CA SER A 138 -3.42 -3.76 -5.29
C SER A 138 -3.33 -5.00 -6.17
N ARG A 139 -3.17 -6.16 -5.54
CA ARG A 139 -3.44 -7.47 -6.14
C ARG A 139 -4.93 -7.55 -6.48
N SER A 140 -5.28 -8.10 -7.64
CA SER A 140 -6.68 -8.40 -7.96
C SER A 140 -7.14 -9.68 -7.27
N GLN A 141 -8.34 -9.66 -6.71
CA GLN A 141 -9.00 -10.88 -6.18
C GLN A 141 -9.52 -11.80 -7.28
N LYS A 142 -9.91 -11.23 -8.42
CA LYS A 142 -10.63 -11.94 -9.48
C LYS A 142 -9.73 -12.55 -10.54
N SER A 143 -8.59 -11.92 -10.82
CA SER A 143 -7.73 -12.30 -11.94
C SER A 143 -6.24 -12.10 -11.61
N ASN A 144 -5.38 -12.60 -12.47
CA ASN A 144 -4.02 -12.13 -12.54
C ASN A 144 -4.01 -10.63 -12.92
N GLY A 145 -2.94 -9.94 -12.55
CA GLY A 145 -2.78 -8.53 -12.84
C GLY A 145 -2.81 -7.63 -11.60
N ARG A 146 -2.64 -6.34 -11.84
CA ARG A 146 -2.54 -5.32 -10.81
C ARG A 146 -3.56 -4.23 -11.02
N ILE A 147 -4.02 -3.65 -9.90
CA ILE A 147 -4.95 -2.53 -9.87
C ILE A 147 -4.21 -1.34 -9.29
N PHE A 148 -4.33 -0.17 -9.94
CA PHE A 148 -3.80 1.09 -9.44
C PHE A 148 -4.92 2.09 -9.21
N ASN A 149 -4.80 2.89 -8.16
CA ASN A 149 -5.66 4.04 -7.90
C ASN A 149 -4.87 5.16 -7.23
N ILE A 150 -5.30 6.41 -7.39
CA ILE A 150 -4.66 7.58 -6.79
C ILE A 150 -5.65 8.31 -5.89
N TYR A 151 -5.19 8.70 -4.70
CA TYR A 151 -5.86 9.68 -3.87
C TYR A 151 -5.22 11.04 -4.06
N THR A 152 -6.01 12.01 -4.52
CA THR A 152 -5.58 13.39 -4.73
C THR A 152 -6.13 14.27 -3.63
N TYR A 153 -5.24 14.97 -2.93
CA TYR A 153 -5.62 15.91 -1.88
C TYR A 153 -6.15 17.22 -2.44
N THR A 154 -7.26 17.71 -1.87
CA THR A 154 -7.69 19.11 -1.94
C THR A 154 -7.13 19.89 -0.74
N ASN A 155 -7.00 19.25 0.41
CA ASN A 155 -6.34 19.78 1.61
C ASN A 155 -5.53 18.69 2.31
N ALA A 156 -4.24 18.64 2.03
CA ALA A 156 -3.37 17.59 2.56
C ALA A 156 -3.25 17.63 4.09
N LYS A 157 -3.28 18.80 4.73
CA LYS A 157 -3.20 18.93 6.20
C LYS A 157 -4.39 18.25 6.88
N LYS A 158 -5.59 18.41 6.33
CA LYS A 158 -6.82 17.81 6.86
C LYS A 158 -7.11 16.41 6.32
N ALA A 159 -6.27 15.86 5.43
CA ALA A 159 -6.50 14.63 4.69
C ALA A 159 -7.78 14.65 3.82
N GLU A 160 -8.26 15.82 3.45
CA GLU A 160 -9.40 15.99 2.53
C GLU A 160 -8.95 15.80 1.09
N GLY A 161 -9.76 15.11 0.30
CA GLY A 161 -9.49 14.79 -1.10
C GLY A 161 -10.40 13.67 -1.60
N LYS A 162 -10.02 13.03 -2.69
CA LYS A 162 -10.80 11.95 -3.28
C LYS A 162 -9.92 10.90 -3.95
N TRP A 163 -10.43 9.68 -4.00
CA TRP A 163 -9.94 8.62 -4.84
C TRP A 163 -10.45 8.80 -6.27
N ASP A 164 -9.61 8.50 -7.24
CA ASP A 164 -9.98 8.40 -8.63
C ASP A 164 -10.68 7.06 -8.92
N LYS A 165 -10.97 6.80 -10.21
CA LYS A 165 -11.40 5.48 -10.66
C LYS A 165 -10.18 4.56 -10.77
N PRO A 166 -10.26 3.31 -10.22
CA PRO A 166 -9.16 2.37 -10.34
C PRO A 166 -8.95 1.92 -11.79
N VAL A 167 -7.69 1.64 -12.14
CA VAL A 167 -7.32 1.08 -13.43
C VAL A 167 -6.69 -0.30 -13.24
N TYR A 168 -6.92 -1.17 -14.23
CA TYR A 168 -6.32 -2.49 -14.28
C TYR A 168 -5.15 -2.47 -15.25
N LEU A 169 -3.99 -2.94 -14.79
CA LEU A 169 -2.84 -3.14 -15.65
C LEU A 169 -3.12 -4.32 -16.59
N ASP A 170 -2.88 -4.13 -17.89
CA ASP A 170 -3.06 -5.22 -18.85
C ASP A 170 -2.09 -6.37 -18.59
N ASN A 171 -2.64 -7.50 -18.17
CA ASN A 171 -1.84 -8.66 -17.82
C ASN A 171 -1.23 -9.40 -19.03
N LYS A 172 -1.67 -9.10 -20.26
CA LYS A 172 -1.02 -9.61 -21.48
C LYS A 172 0.29 -8.90 -21.74
N THR A 173 0.28 -7.58 -21.63
CA THR A 173 1.47 -6.74 -21.83
C THR A 173 2.40 -6.76 -20.61
N TYR A 174 1.83 -6.80 -19.39
CA TYR A 174 2.57 -6.75 -18.13
C TYR A 174 2.14 -7.92 -17.22
N PRO A 175 2.56 -9.15 -17.53
CA PRO A 175 2.16 -10.33 -16.77
C PRO A 175 2.49 -10.20 -15.28
N SER A 176 1.51 -10.50 -14.44
CA SER A 176 1.72 -10.57 -12.98
C SER A 176 0.79 -11.60 -12.36
N ALA A 177 1.34 -12.50 -11.56
CA ALA A 177 0.56 -13.50 -10.85
C ALA A 177 -0.41 -12.88 -9.85
N ARG A 178 -1.46 -13.62 -9.48
CA ARG A 178 -2.27 -13.34 -8.30
C ARG A 178 -1.44 -13.53 -7.04
N CYS A 179 -0.59 -12.56 -6.76
CA CYS A 179 0.37 -12.61 -5.67
C CYS A 179 0.59 -11.22 -5.08
N ASN A 180 1.00 -11.16 -3.82
CA ASN A 180 1.47 -9.92 -3.24
C ASN A 180 2.69 -9.41 -4.03
N GLY A 181 2.78 -8.10 -4.14
CA GLY A 181 3.92 -7.41 -4.73
C GLY A 181 4.18 -6.12 -3.94
N GLU A 182 5.33 -5.53 -4.12
CA GLU A 182 5.69 -4.27 -3.46
C GLU A 182 5.74 -3.13 -4.48
N VAL A 183 5.43 -1.91 -4.04
CA VAL A 183 5.72 -0.69 -4.79
C VAL A 183 6.65 0.22 -3.98
N LEU A 184 7.59 0.82 -4.66
CA LEU A 184 8.57 1.72 -4.06
C LEU A 184 8.83 2.89 -5.01
N LEU A 185 8.72 4.12 -4.51
CA LEU A 185 9.16 5.31 -5.23
C LEU A 185 10.57 5.68 -4.79
N VAL A 186 11.49 5.73 -5.74
CA VAL A 186 12.88 6.10 -5.50
C VAL A 186 13.24 7.38 -6.24
N LYS A 187 14.08 8.20 -5.60
CA LYS A 187 14.74 9.32 -6.27
C LYS A 187 15.91 8.77 -7.09
N ALA A 188 16.02 9.19 -8.31
CA ALA A 188 17.05 8.73 -9.24
C ALA A 188 17.68 9.90 -10.00
N ARG A 189 18.77 9.60 -10.69
CA ARG A 189 19.37 10.48 -11.68
C ARG A 189 19.43 9.75 -13.01
N ARG A 190 18.86 10.36 -14.05
CA ARG A 190 18.89 9.80 -15.40
C ARG A 190 20.33 9.84 -15.93
N MET A 191 20.83 8.71 -16.41
CA MET A 191 22.22 8.60 -16.85
C MET A 191 22.50 9.36 -18.16
N SER A 192 21.53 9.52 -19.04
CA SER A 192 21.70 10.16 -20.35
C SER A 192 21.92 11.67 -20.28
N ASP A 193 21.35 12.36 -19.29
CA ASP A 193 21.38 13.83 -19.19
C ASP A 193 21.66 14.34 -17.76
N GLY A 194 21.86 13.43 -16.82
CA GLY A 194 22.15 13.76 -15.42
C GLY A 194 20.98 14.38 -14.65
N LYS A 195 19.79 14.47 -15.22
CA LYS A 195 18.63 15.08 -14.54
C LYS A 195 18.12 14.24 -13.39
N ARG A 196 17.71 14.90 -12.32
CA ARG A 196 17.02 14.26 -11.20
C ARG A 196 15.60 13.88 -11.63
N THR A 197 15.19 12.67 -11.26
CA THR A 197 13.87 12.13 -11.57
C THR A 197 13.39 11.23 -10.44
N HIS A 198 12.19 10.70 -10.56
CA HIS A 198 11.69 9.63 -9.70
C HIS A 198 11.44 8.38 -10.54
N VAL A 199 11.65 7.22 -9.94
CA VAL A 199 11.31 5.95 -10.57
C VAL A 199 10.38 5.17 -9.64
N LEU A 200 9.23 4.78 -10.16
CA LEU A 200 8.33 3.88 -9.49
C LEU A 200 8.73 2.44 -9.83
N LEU A 201 9.00 1.66 -8.80
CA LEU A 201 9.32 0.24 -8.88
C LEU A 201 8.10 -0.57 -8.44
N TYR A 202 7.82 -1.66 -9.14
CA TYR A 202 6.77 -2.61 -8.78
C TYR A 202 7.32 -4.03 -8.92
N SER A 203 7.54 -4.73 -7.79
CA SER A 203 8.03 -6.11 -7.79
C SER A 203 6.87 -7.11 -7.72
N VAL A 204 6.94 -8.18 -8.53
CA VAL A 204 5.92 -9.23 -8.58
C VAL A 204 6.45 -10.45 -9.35
N PRO A 205 5.93 -11.67 -9.12
CA PRO A 205 6.11 -12.77 -10.07
C PRO A 205 5.48 -12.44 -11.43
N MET A 206 6.29 -12.49 -12.51
CA MET A 206 5.96 -11.99 -13.85
C MET A 206 5.44 -13.09 -14.78
N SER A 207 4.55 -13.93 -14.29
CA SER A 207 3.89 -14.96 -15.10
C SER A 207 2.45 -15.15 -14.63
N GLY A 208 1.73 -16.07 -15.24
CA GLY A 208 0.41 -16.51 -14.74
C GLY A 208 0.49 -17.36 -13.47
N LYS A 209 1.70 -17.80 -13.08
CA LYS A 209 2.02 -18.58 -11.89
C LYS A 209 2.93 -17.80 -10.94
N ARG A 210 3.21 -18.37 -9.77
CA ARG A 210 4.14 -17.79 -8.79
C ARG A 210 5.59 -18.17 -9.11
N GLU A 211 6.08 -17.59 -10.20
CA GLU A 211 7.42 -17.81 -10.72
C GLU A 211 7.94 -16.55 -11.42
N ASN A 212 9.21 -16.51 -11.75
CA ASN A 212 9.82 -15.42 -12.52
C ASN A 212 9.69 -14.06 -11.86
N VAL A 213 10.05 -13.94 -10.57
CA VAL A 213 9.98 -12.61 -9.91
C VAL A 213 10.85 -11.59 -10.64
N GLY A 214 10.32 -10.40 -10.78
CA GLY A 214 11.01 -9.28 -11.39
C GLY A 214 10.47 -7.94 -10.91
N ILE A 215 10.97 -6.88 -11.49
CA ILE A 215 10.62 -5.50 -11.19
C ILE A 215 10.16 -4.83 -12.47
N TYR A 216 8.91 -4.39 -12.50
CA TYR A 216 8.46 -3.36 -13.43
C TYR A 216 8.90 -2.00 -12.90
N TYR A 217 9.44 -1.16 -13.76
CA TYR A 217 9.84 0.18 -13.37
C TYR A 217 9.37 1.22 -14.38
N LYS A 218 8.96 2.37 -13.87
CA LYS A 218 8.46 3.48 -14.65
C LYS A 218 9.08 4.78 -14.15
N GLU A 219 9.66 5.55 -15.06
CA GLU A 219 10.12 6.89 -14.75
C GLU A 219 8.93 7.84 -14.61
N LEU A 220 8.98 8.69 -13.58
CA LEU A 220 8.03 9.78 -13.33
C LEU A 220 8.80 11.10 -13.47
N ALA A 221 9.01 11.52 -14.72
CA ALA A 221 9.82 12.68 -15.07
C ALA A 221 9.08 14.01 -14.88
N SER A 222 7.75 13.98 -15.07
CA SER A 222 6.87 15.15 -14.96
C SER A 222 5.62 14.82 -14.17
N ALA A 223 4.83 15.83 -13.82
CA ALA A 223 3.54 15.64 -13.14
C ALA A 223 2.53 14.86 -14.00
N ASP A 224 2.65 14.95 -15.33
CA ASP A 224 1.77 14.23 -16.25
C ASP A 224 1.93 12.70 -16.14
N ASP A 225 3.09 12.21 -15.73
CA ASP A 225 3.37 10.77 -15.57
C ASP A 225 2.62 10.11 -14.41
N TYR A 226 1.98 10.91 -13.54
CA TYR A 226 1.23 10.44 -12.37
C TYR A 226 0.01 11.33 -12.04
N SER A 227 -0.53 12.06 -13.04
CA SER A 227 -1.69 12.94 -12.88
C SER A 227 -3.00 12.18 -12.64
N SER A 228 -3.08 10.94 -13.09
CA SER A 228 -4.23 10.05 -12.89
C SER A 228 -3.81 8.58 -12.89
N PRO A 229 -4.67 7.65 -12.42
CA PRO A 229 -4.39 6.22 -12.49
C PRO A 229 -4.12 5.70 -13.91
N GLU A 230 -4.70 6.32 -14.93
CA GLU A 230 -4.50 5.94 -16.35
C GLU A 230 -3.01 5.95 -16.75
N CYS A 231 -2.20 6.82 -16.14
CA CYS A 231 -0.76 6.88 -16.38
C CYS A 231 -0.04 5.57 -16.06
N PHE A 232 -0.62 4.71 -15.22
CA PHE A 232 -0.02 3.44 -14.82
C PHE A 232 -0.45 2.24 -15.66
N LYS A 233 -1.30 2.43 -16.67
CA LYS A 233 -1.68 1.36 -17.62
C LYS A 233 -0.54 0.93 -18.54
N SER A 234 0.42 1.80 -18.81
CA SER A 234 1.50 1.58 -19.78
C SER A 234 2.81 2.24 -19.38
N GLY A 235 3.83 2.11 -20.23
CA GLY A 235 5.11 2.78 -20.05
C GLY A 235 6.03 2.12 -19.01
N TRP A 236 5.73 0.90 -18.59
CA TRP A 236 6.58 0.11 -17.72
C TRP A 236 7.70 -0.56 -18.51
N LYS A 237 8.89 -0.51 -17.97
CA LYS A 237 10.02 -1.33 -18.35
C LYS A 237 10.17 -2.49 -17.37
N VAL A 238 10.93 -3.51 -17.74
CA VAL A 238 11.04 -4.73 -16.94
C VAL A 238 12.49 -5.07 -16.66
N TYR A 239 12.73 -5.55 -15.44
CA TYR A 239 13.96 -6.21 -15.05
C TYR A 239 13.61 -7.52 -14.34
N ARG A 240 14.02 -8.65 -14.91
CA ARG A 240 13.81 -9.97 -14.30
C ARG A 240 14.91 -10.24 -13.27
N VAL A 241 14.49 -10.61 -12.07
CA VAL A 241 15.40 -10.92 -10.95
C VAL A 241 15.71 -12.42 -10.92
N SER A 242 14.68 -13.25 -11.13
CA SER A 242 14.79 -14.71 -11.12
C SER A 242 13.87 -15.35 -12.15
N ASN A 243 14.18 -16.56 -12.57
CA ASN A 243 13.37 -17.39 -13.47
C ASN A 243 12.84 -18.67 -12.80
N THR A 244 12.92 -18.75 -11.46
CA THR A 244 12.46 -19.87 -10.66
C THR A 244 11.14 -19.57 -9.96
N ASP A 245 10.64 -20.55 -9.21
CA ASP A 245 9.47 -20.38 -8.33
C ASP A 245 9.68 -19.21 -7.39
N SER A 246 8.67 -18.38 -7.27
CA SER A 246 8.72 -17.10 -6.53
C SER A 246 7.33 -16.73 -6.05
N ALA A 247 7.25 -16.22 -4.82
CA ALA A 247 6.02 -15.68 -4.28
C ALA A 247 6.35 -14.48 -3.38
N TYR A 248 5.39 -13.62 -3.10
CA TYR A 248 5.45 -12.51 -2.15
C TYR A 248 6.77 -11.74 -2.14
N SER A 249 6.93 -10.85 -3.11
CA SER A 249 8.10 -9.97 -3.18
C SER A 249 7.94 -8.74 -2.30
N THR A 250 9.05 -8.26 -1.76
CA THR A 250 9.18 -6.97 -1.05
C THR A 250 10.50 -6.30 -1.42
N MET A 251 10.59 -4.97 -1.25
CA MET A 251 11.76 -4.15 -1.57
C MET A 251 12.10 -3.21 -0.42
#